data_310946dc6a7aa4ecde6b291020cd7ded
#
_entry.id   310946dc6a7aa4ecde6b291020cd7ded
#
_cell.length_a   1.000
_cell.length_b   1.000
_cell.length_c   1.000
_cell.angle_alpha   90.00
_cell.angle_beta   90.00
_cell.angle_gamma   90.00
#
_symmetry.space_group_name_H-M   'P 1'
#
loop_
_entity.id
_entity.type
_entity.pdbx_description
1 polymer ?
#
loop_
_entity_poly.entity_id
_entity_poly.type
_entity_poly.pdbx_seq_one_letter_code
_entity_poly.pdbx_strand_id
1 'polypeptide(L)'
;DVLSVRYGDGAAPELKRRMTTGGYDFIKRSSVNYPAVQRNNAGVTTYTPAACIVELNVNTFTGEIEIMRHHSLVDSGQMIVPELVSGQLQGGLAMGIGHALMEELPLYEDGPGNGTWNFNRYTLPRAKNVAVWNQTADYLAPLSETSPTRGLGEVVMVPIIAATGNAIAHAIGKRFYQLPVTPEKIRKALAL
;
A
#
# COMPACT_ATOMS: atom_id res chain seq x y z
N ASP A 1 -4.90 20.71 3.88
CA ASP A 1 -3.86 20.92 4.88
C ASP A 1 -4.44 20.85 6.28
N VAL A 2 -4.27 19.70 6.96
CA VAL A 2 -4.87 19.42 8.28
C VAL A 2 -4.32 20.39 9.35
N LEU A 3 -3.07 20.83 9.21
CA LEU A 3 -2.44 21.77 10.12
C LEU A 3 -2.95 23.20 9.90
N SER A 4 -3.13 23.64 8.68
CA SER A 4 -3.67 24.96 8.40
C SER A 4 -5.16 25.06 8.77
N VAL A 5 -5.95 24.03 8.51
CA VAL A 5 -7.38 23.96 8.92
C VAL A 5 -7.51 23.86 10.45
N ARG A 6 -6.65 23.05 11.10
CA ARG A 6 -6.74 22.81 12.55
C ARG A 6 -6.04 23.87 13.40
N TYR A 7 -4.95 24.46 12.92
CA TYR A 7 -4.08 25.36 13.67
C TYR A 7 -3.82 26.68 12.96
N GLY A 8 -4.25 26.87 11.70
CA GLY A 8 -3.99 28.07 10.92
C GLY A 8 -4.73 29.30 11.47
N ASP A 9 -5.97 29.49 11.07
CA ASP A 9 -6.70 30.74 11.39
C ASP A 9 -7.21 30.80 12.82
N GLY A 10 -7.49 29.65 13.45
CA GLY A 10 -7.92 29.55 14.84
C GLY A 10 -6.78 29.37 15.85
N ALA A 11 -5.53 29.22 15.42
CA ALA A 11 -4.42 29.00 16.34
C ALA A 11 -4.03 30.28 17.09
N ALA A 12 -3.63 30.14 18.38
CA ALA A 12 -3.11 31.22 19.16
C ALA A 12 -1.92 31.88 18.45
N PRO A 13 -1.77 33.25 18.55
CA PRO A 13 -0.69 33.97 17.87
C PRO A 13 0.72 33.44 18.18
N GLU A 14 0.95 32.98 19.39
CA GLU A 14 2.23 32.41 19.81
C GLU A 14 2.51 31.07 19.12
N LEU A 15 1.49 30.23 18.91
CA LEU A 15 1.65 28.95 18.16
C LEU A 15 1.97 29.24 16.69
N LYS A 16 1.27 30.20 16.08
CA LYS A 16 1.57 30.66 14.71
C LYS A 16 3.02 31.18 14.62
N ARG A 17 3.47 31.96 15.57
CA ARG A 17 4.85 32.47 15.63
C ARG A 17 5.87 31.33 15.75
N ARG A 18 5.64 30.34 16.59
CA ARG A 18 6.52 29.16 16.73
C ARG A 18 6.58 28.32 15.45
N MET A 19 5.47 28.15 14.76
CA MET A 19 5.42 27.43 13.51
C MET A 19 6.23 28.14 12.41
N THR A 20 6.21 29.47 12.37
CA THR A 20 6.97 30.26 11.40
C THR A 20 8.45 30.41 11.75
N THR A 21 8.81 30.59 13.03
CA THR A 21 10.20 30.73 13.44
C THR A 21 10.99 29.43 13.50
N GLY A 22 10.32 28.28 13.57
CA GLY A 22 10.96 26.96 13.51
C GLY A 22 11.42 26.52 12.12
N GLY A 23 11.37 27.40 11.12
CA GLY A 23 11.74 27.06 9.75
C GLY A 23 10.71 26.19 9.00
N TYR A 24 9.59 25.88 9.64
CA TYR A 24 8.50 25.11 9.06
C TYR A 24 7.33 26.03 8.72
N ASP A 25 7.38 26.65 7.57
CA ASP A 25 6.22 27.34 7.01
C ASP A 25 5.30 26.35 6.33
N PHE A 26 4.54 25.58 7.11
CA PHE A 26 3.58 24.62 6.61
C PHE A 26 2.51 25.26 5.72
N ILE A 27 2.14 26.50 6.00
CA ILE A 27 1.14 27.23 5.22
C ILE A 27 1.70 27.56 3.85
N LYS A 28 2.95 27.97 3.76
CA LYS A 28 3.61 28.35 2.52
C LYS A 28 3.95 27.14 1.65
N ARG A 29 4.33 26.00 2.26
CA ARG A 29 4.58 24.76 1.53
C ARG A 29 3.30 24.15 0.97
N SER A 30 2.21 24.17 1.73
CA SER A 30 0.93 23.65 1.26
C SER A 30 0.34 24.50 0.13
N SER A 31 0.50 25.81 0.16
CA SER A 31 -0.04 26.71 -0.87
C SER A 31 0.69 26.60 -2.21
N VAL A 32 1.94 26.18 -2.23
CA VAL A 32 2.76 26.08 -3.46
C VAL A 32 2.50 24.79 -4.25
N ASN A 33 2.08 23.71 -3.58
CA ASN A 33 2.05 22.36 -4.16
C ASN A 33 0.66 21.83 -4.51
N TYR A 34 -0.41 22.57 -4.22
CA TYR A 34 -1.76 22.10 -4.48
C TYR A 34 -2.37 22.79 -5.70
N PRO A 35 -2.61 22.09 -6.82
CA PRO A 35 -3.36 22.64 -7.94
C PRO A 35 -4.75 23.06 -7.49
N ALA A 36 -5.21 24.21 -8.00
CA ALA A 36 -6.52 24.78 -7.64
C ALA A 36 -7.72 23.82 -7.90
N VAL A 37 -7.53 22.85 -8.78
CA VAL A 37 -8.52 21.82 -9.14
C VAL A 37 -8.84 20.86 -8.00
N GLN A 38 -7.99 20.76 -6.98
CA GLN A 38 -8.11 19.77 -5.91
C GLN A 38 -8.77 20.29 -4.63
N ARG A 39 -9.37 21.46 -4.67
CA ARG A 39 -10.04 22.07 -3.49
C ARG A 39 -11.12 21.23 -2.87
N ASN A 40 -11.67 20.25 -3.59
CA ASN A 40 -12.78 19.40 -3.14
C ASN A 40 -12.33 18.02 -2.63
N ASN A 41 -11.06 17.65 -2.78
CA ASN A 41 -10.50 16.36 -2.32
C ASN A 41 -9.52 16.60 -1.19
N ALA A 42 -10.02 16.62 0.03
CA ALA A 42 -9.19 16.78 1.21
C ALA A 42 -8.07 15.72 1.24
N GLY A 43 -6.82 16.16 1.11
CA GLY A 43 -5.63 15.34 1.29
C GLY A 43 -5.09 14.62 0.05
N VAL A 44 -5.79 14.63 -1.09
CA VAL A 44 -5.30 14.00 -2.32
C VAL A 44 -4.82 15.07 -3.30
N THR A 45 -3.55 15.04 -3.66
CA THR A 45 -2.93 16.00 -4.58
C THR A 45 -2.83 15.48 -6.01
N THR A 46 -2.55 14.19 -6.16
CA THR A 46 -2.39 13.52 -7.44
C THR A 46 -2.84 12.07 -7.31
N TYR A 47 -3.24 11.48 -8.44
CA TYR A 47 -3.52 10.05 -8.54
C TYR A 47 -2.37 9.38 -9.29
N THR A 48 -1.92 8.23 -8.81
CA THR A 48 -0.91 7.40 -9.45
C THR A 48 -1.59 6.12 -9.95
N PRO A 49 -1.84 5.99 -11.25
CA PRO A 49 -2.35 4.75 -11.80
C PRO A 49 -1.36 3.61 -11.61
N ALA A 50 -1.86 2.45 -11.20
CA ALA A 50 -1.06 1.25 -11.06
C ALA A 50 -1.86 0.02 -11.45
N ALA A 51 -1.17 -0.99 -12.00
CA ALA A 51 -1.73 -2.29 -12.32
C ALA A 51 -0.78 -3.39 -11.83
N CYS A 52 -1.36 -4.53 -11.45
CA CYS A 52 -0.59 -5.71 -11.03
C CYS A 52 -1.16 -6.99 -11.62
N ILE A 53 -0.26 -7.92 -11.93
CA ILE A 53 -0.59 -9.31 -12.28
C ILE A 53 0.12 -10.21 -11.29
N VAL A 54 -0.58 -11.22 -10.78
CA VAL A 54 -0.04 -12.23 -9.87
C VAL A 54 -0.27 -13.59 -10.44
N GLU A 55 0.76 -14.41 -10.44
CA GLU A 55 0.70 -15.84 -10.70
C GLU A 55 1.05 -16.60 -9.43
N LEU A 56 0.21 -17.54 -9.04
CA LEU A 56 0.38 -18.30 -7.82
C LEU A 56 -0.10 -19.75 -7.97
N ASN A 57 0.43 -20.61 -7.14
CA ASN A 57 -0.04 -21.97 -6.94
C ASN A 57 -0.80 -22.06 -5.61
N VAL A 58 -1.87 -22.84 -5.59
CA VAL A 58 -2.59 -23.21 -4.38
C VAL A 58 -2.48 -24.72 -4.18
N ASN A 59 -1.89 -25.12 -3.06
CA ASN A 59 -1.96 -26.51 -2.65
C ASN A 59 -3.36 -26.78 -2.08
N THR A 60 -4.18 -27.46 -2.84
CA THR A 60 -5.58 -27.70 -2.47
C THR A 60 -5.73 -28.59 -1.24
N PHE A 61 -4.74 -29.38 -0.88
CA PHE A 61 -4.76 -30.24 0.30
C PHE A 61 -4.36 -29.49 1.57
N THR A 62 -3.27 -28.70 1.52
CA THR A 62 -2.79 -27.95 2.69
C THR A 62 -3.40 -26.54 2.80
N GLY A 63 -3.90 -25.99 1.70
CA GLY A 63 -4.36 -24.60 1.61
C GLY A 63 -3.23 -23.58 1.46
N GLU A 64 -1.98 -24.04 1.39
CA GLU A 64 -0.83 -23.15 1.23
C GLU A 64 -0.80 -22.50 -0.15
N ILE A 65 -0.39 -21.23 -0.17
CA ILE A 65 -0.24 -20.42 -1.38
C ILE A 65 1.23 -20.14 -1.62
N GLU A 66 1.67 -20.40 -2.84
CA GLU A 66 3.01 -20.06 -3.31
C GLU A 66 2.91 -19.00 -4.39
N ILE A 67 3.50 -17.83 -4.16
CA ILE A 67 3.60 -16.77 -5.18
C ILE A 67 4.72 -17.15 -6.14
N MET A 68 4.35 -17.41 -7.38
CA MET A 68 5.28 -17.79 -8.44
C MET A 68 5.90 -16.58 -9.11
N ARG A 69 5.07 -15.61 -9.41
CA ARG A 69 5.49 -14.43 -10.14
C ARG A 69 4.54 -13.27 -9.91
N HIS A 70 5.09 -12.08 -9.98
CA HIS A 70 4.37 -10.84 -9.89
C HIS A 70 4.94 -9.82 -10.86
N HIS A 71 4.06 -9.08 -11.50
CA HIS A 71 4.44 -7.94 -12.32
C HIS A 71 3.60 -6.72 -11.95
N SER A 72 4.27 -5.60 -11.69
CA SER A 72 3.63 -4.31 -11.42
C SER A 72 4.01 -3.28 -12.47
N LEU A 73 3.03 -2.48 -12.84
CA LEU A 73 3.21 -1.33 -13.72
C LEU A 73 2.63 -0.08 -13.05
N VAL A 74 3.39 1.01 -13.00
CA VAL A 74 2.94 2.28 -12.41
C VAL A 74 3.19 3.45 -13.35
N ASP A 75 2.31 4.46 -13.26
CA ASP A 75 2.51 5.77 -13.89
C ASP A 75 2.85 6.79 -12.79
N SER A 76 4.14 6.98 -12.55
CA SER A 76 4.65 7.93 -11.56
C SER A 76 4.84 9.36 -12.08
N GLY A 77 4.55 9.60 -13.37
CA GLY A 77 4.90 10.85 -14.01
C GLY A 77 6.41 11.09 -14.03
N GLN A 78 6.85 12.34 -13.83
CA GLN A 78 8.28 12.63 -13.70
C GLN A 78 8.84 12.02 -12.41
N MET A 79 9.91 11.23 -12.53
CA MET A 79 10.59 10.61 -11.41
C MET A 79 11.69 11.52 -10.89
N ILE A 80 11.68 11.79 -9.59
CA ILE A 80 12.71 12.63 -8.95
C ILE A 80 14.00 11.83 -8.78
N VAL A 81 13.90 10.56 -8.35
CA VAL A 81 15.03 9.64 -8.12
C VAL A 81 14.67 8.27 -8.71
N PRO A 82 14.91 8.03 -10.01
CA PRO A 82 14.52 6.78 -10.67
C PRO A 82 15.07 5.52 -10.02
N GLU A 83 16.27 5.59 -9.44
CA GLU A 83 16.97 4.47 -8.80
C GLU A 83 16.21 3.91 -7.58
N LEU A 84 15.39 4.74 -6.92
CA LEU A 84 14.61 4.33 -5.75
C LEU A 84 13.25 3.71 -6.10
N VAL A 85 12.79 3.86 -7.33
CA VAL A 85 11.46 3.39 -7.77
C VAL A 85 11.33 1.88 -7.58
N SER A 86 12.33 1.11 -8.02
CA SER A 86 12.31 -0.35 -7.89
C SER A 86 12.16 -0.81 -6.44
N GLY A 87 12.86 -0.17 -5.50
CA GLY A 87 12.74 -0.48 -4.07
C GLY A 87 11.35 -0.20 -3.51
N GLN A 88 10.71 0.90 -3.93
CA GLN A 88 9.33 1.23 -3.54
C GLN A 88 8.33 0.19 -4.08
N LEU A 89 8.49 -0.24 -5.32
CA LEU A 89 7.61 -1.23 -5.92
C LEU A 89 7.75 -2.60 -5.25
N GLN A 90 8.98 -3.01 -4.91
CA GLN A 90 9.24 -4.25 -4.17
C GLN A 90 8.67 -4.21 -2.75
N GLY A 91 8.85 -3.10 -2.05
CA GLY A 91 8.30 -2.90 -0.71
C GLY A 91 6.77 -2.92 -0.70
N GLY A 92 6.14 -2.23 -1.66
CA GLY A 92 4.69 -2.24 -1.83
C GLY A 92 4.12 -3.62 -2.16
N LEU A 93 4.84 -4.42 -2.94
CA LEU A 93 4.51 -5.83 -3.19
C LEU A 93 4.50 -6.63 -1.89
N ALA A 94 5.57 -6.58 -1.13
CA ALA A 94 5.68 -7.33 0.13
C ALA A 94 4.55 -6.96 1.10
N MET A 95 4.27 -5.67 1.23
CA MET A 95 3.18 -5.15 2.04
C MET A 95 1.82 -5.67 1.57
N GLY A 96 1.51 -5.59 0.27
CA GLY A 96 0.24 -6.03 -0.27
C GLY A 96 0.01 -7.54 -0.17
N ILE A 97 1.03 -8.36 -0.38
CA ILE A 97 0.95 -9.81 -0.17
C ILE A 97 0.80 -10.13 1.32
N GLY A 98 1.49 -9.40 2.20
CA GLY A 98 1.30 -9.51 3.64
C GLY A 98 -0.16 -9.33 4.03
N HIS A 99 -0.79 -8.23 3.60
CA HIS A 99 -2.20 -7.97 3.84
C HIS A 99 -3.13 -9.04 3.25
N ALA A 100 -2.83 -9.52 2.04
CA ALA A 100 -3.68 -10.50 1.39
C ALA A 100 -3.65 -11.89 2.07
N LEU A 101 -2.49 -12.31 2.61
CA LEU A 101 -2.26 -13.70 2.98
C LEU A 101 -1.86 -13.96 4.43
N MET A 102 -1.31 -12.98 5.15
CA MET A 102 -0.60 -13.22 6.42
C MET A 102 -1.02 -12.33 7.58
N GLU A 103 -1.26 -11.04 7.31
CA GLU A 103 -1.41 -10.04 8.35
C GLU A 103 -2.84 -10.00 8.89
N GLU A 104 -3.00 -10.37 10.15
CA GLU A 104 -4.26 -10.33 10.86
C GLU A 104 -4.05 -9.70 12.24
N LEU A 105 -4.71 -8.58 12.48
CA LEU A 105 -4.66 -7.88 13.75
C LEU A 105 -6.09 -7.68 14.27
N PRO A 106 -6.60 -8.58 15.10
CA PRO A 106 -7.92 -8.44 15.72
C PRO A 106 -7.98 -7.19 16.58
N LEU A 107 -9.00 -6.37 16.39
CA LEU A 107 -9.19 -5.12 17.13
C LEU A 107 -9.98 -5.30 18.42
N TYR A 108 -10.77 -6.39 18.51
CA TYR A 108 -11.69 -6.68 19.62
C TYR A 108 -11.32 -7.99 20.29
N GLU A 109 -11.87 -8.23 21.47
CA GLU A 109 -11.67 -9.44 22.28
C GLU A 109 -10.20 -9.76 22.56
N ASP A 110 -9.57 -10.58 21.72
CA ASP A 110 -8.16 -10.97 21.81
C ASP A 110 -7.24 -10.05 20.98
N GLY A 111 -7.64 -8.80 20.77
CA GLY A 111 -6.89 -7.82 19.98
C GLY A 111 -5.72 -7.17 20.70
N PRO A 112 -5.10 -6.14 20.10
CA PRO A 112 -3.89 -5.49 20.63
C PRO A 112 -4.05 -4.91 22.03
N GLY A 113 -5.28 -4.53 22.40
CA GLY A 113 -5.57 -3.90 23.69
C GLY A 113 -5.41 -4.82 24.90
N ASN A 114 -5.35 -6.15 24.72
CA ASN A 114 -5.19 -7.09 25.81
C ASN A 114 -3.72 -7.39 26.18
N GLY A 115 -2.75 -6.76 25.49
CA GLY A 115 -1.33 -6.91 25.74
C GLY A 115 -0.69 -8.23 25.28
N THR A 116 -1.45 -9.13 24.64
CA THR A 116 -0.96 -10.43 24.18
C THR A 116 -0.45 -10.46 22.76
N TRP A 117 -0.70 -9.40 21.98
CA TRP A 117 -0.30 -9.29 20.58
C TRP A 117 1.10 -8.70 20.45
N ASN A 118 1.93 -9.40 19.67
CA ASN A 118 3.30 -9.01 19.32
C ASN A 118 3.68 -9.65 17.98
N PHE A 119 4.90 -9.46 17.50
CA PHE A 119 5.37 -10.01 16.23
C PHE A 119 5.48 -11.55 16.17
N ASN A 120 5.27 -12.27 17.27
CA ASN A 120 5.11 -13.72 17.23
C ASN A 120 3.69 -14.14 16.77
N ARG A 121 2.72 -13.26 16.96
CA ARG A 121 1.31 -13.48 16.55
C ARG A 121 0.92 -12.70 15.30
N TYR A 122 1.42 -11.47 15.15
CA TYR A 122 1.25 -10.67 13.95
C TYR A 122 2.35 -11.03 12.95
N THR A 123 1.96 -11.74 11.90
CA THR A 123 2.91 -12.30 10.93
C THR A 123 3.10 -11.36 9.74
N LEU A 124 4.33 -10.92 9.53
CA LEU A 124 4.76 -10.13 8.38
C LEU A 124 5.52 -10.99 7.36
N PRO A 125 5.48 -10.64 6.07
CA PRO A 125 6.40 -11.20 5.09
C PRO A 125 7.85 -10.95 5.53
N ARG A 126 8.66 -12.00 5.50
CA ARG A 126 10.09 -11.94 5.84
C ARG A 126 10.92 -11.94 4.57
N ALA A 127 12.18 -11.51 4.66
CA ALA A 127 13.10 -11.51 3.52
C ALA A 127 13.14 -12.86 2.80
N LYS A 128 13.10 -13.99 3.52
CA LYS A 128 13.04 -15.33 2.94
C LYS A 128 11.79 -15.60 2.10
N ASN A 129 10.67 -14.96 2.41
CA ASN A 129 9.44 -15.07 1.61
C ASN A 129 9.58 -14.28 0.33
N VAL A 130 10.07 -13.04 0.44
CA VAL A 130 10.24 -12.14 -0.71
C VAL A 130 11.29 -12.64 -1.70
N ALA A 131 12.35 -13.29 -1.19
CA ALA A 131 13.47 -13.76 -2.01
C ALA A 131 13.10 -14.82 -3.06
N VAL A 132 12.00 -15.55 -2.85
CA VAL A 132 11.54 -16.59 -3.81
C VAL A 132 10.48 -16.08 -4.78
N TRP A 133 9.96 -14.88 -4.57
CA TRP A 133 8.99 -14.29 -5.49
C TRP A 133 9.70 -13.71 -6.71
N ASN A 134 9.35 -14.17 -7.88
CA ASN A 134 9.88 -13.59 -9.12
C ASN A 134 9.18 -12.26 -9.40
N GLN A 135 9.81 -11.18 -8.96
CA GLN A 135 9.26 -9.84 -9.01
C GLN A 135 9.79 -9.09 -10.23
N THR A 136 8.88 -8.57 -11.00
CA THR A 136 9.19 -7.58 -12.04
C THR A 136 8.34 -6.34 -11.81
N ALA A 137 8.90 -5.18 -12.07
CA ALA A 137 8.21 -3.92 -11.93
C ALA A 137 8.70 -2.95 -12.99
N ASP A 138 7.75 -2.35 -13.68
CA ASP A 138 8.01 -1.33 -14.69
C ASP A 138 7.26 -0.04 -14.35
N TYR A 139 7.69 1.03 -14.96
CA TYR A 139 7.02 2.32 -14.90
C TYR A 139 6.81 2.87 -16.30
N LEU A 140 5.72 3.58 -16.48
CA LEU A 140 5.46 4.28 -17.72
C LEU A 140 6.32 5.54 -17.81
N ALA A 141 6.87 5.79 -18.99
CA ALA A 141 7.54 7.05 -19.26
C ALA A 141 6.54 8.21 -19.10
N PRO A 142 6.98 9.38 -18.59
CA PRO A 142 6.13 10.55 -18.53
C PRO A 142 5.55 10.90 -19.92
N LEU A 143 4.28 11.27 -19.96
CA LEU A 143 3.61 11.62 -21.22
C LEU A 143 4.20 12.90 -21.87
N SER A 144 4.82 13.76 -21.07
CA SER A 144 5.50 14.97 -21.52
C SER A 144 6.53 15.42 -20.50
N GLU A 145 7.42 16.33 -20.90
CA GLU A 145 8.40 16.95 -19.99
C GLU A 145 7.76 17.75 -18.86
N THR A 146 6.51 18.18 -19.04
CA THR A 146 5.73 18.93 -18.06
C THR A 146 4.80 18.05 -17.22
N SER A 147 4.85 16.73 -17.38
CA SER A 147 4.05 15.81 -16.57
C SER A 147 4.38 15.98 -15.08
N PRO A 148 3.38 16.10 -14.20
CA PRO A 148 3.66 16.23 -12.76
C PRO A 148 4.26 14.95 -12.19
N THR A 149 5.09 15.08 -11.18
CA THR A 149 5.51 13.97 -10.33
C THR A 149 4.32 13.46 -9.53
N ARG A 150 4.17 12.14 -9.41
CA ARG A 150 3.14 11.47 -8.63
C ARG A 150 3.77 10.68 -7.48
N GLY A 151 2.99 10.48 -6.41
CA GLY A 151 3.46 9.73 -5.25
C GLY A 151 3.63 8.23 -5.56
N LEU A 152 4.71 7.65 -5.04
CA LEU A 152 5.05 6.22 -5.20
C LEU A 152 5.12 5.46 -3.87
N GLY A 153 4.74 6.07 -2.75
CA GLY A 153 4.96 5.47 -1.42
C GLY A 153 4.39 4.05 -1.29
N GLU A 154 3.08 3.90 -1.42
CA GLU A 154 2.39 2.62 -1.20
C GLU A 154 1.47 2.23 -2.38
N VAL A 155 1.66 2.85 -3.53
CA VAL A 155 0.72 2.72 -4.66
C VAL A 155 0.56 1.27 -5.14
N VAL A 156 1.61 0.47 -5.12
CA VAL A 156 1.59 -0.94 -5.58
C VAL A 156 0.84 -1.85 -4.62
N MET A 157 0.80 -1.52 -3.33
CA MET A 157 0.06 -2.29 -2.34
C MET A 157 -1.41 -2.46 -2.71
N VAL A 158 -2.03 -1.42 -3.23
CA VAL A 158 -3.48 -1.42 -3.52
C VAL A 158 -3.87 -2.46 -4.59
N PRO A 159 -3.31 -2.43 -5.82
CA PRO A 159 -3.68 -3.40 -6.83
C PRO A 159 -3.19 -4.83 -6.55
N ILE A 160 -2.09 -5.01 -5.81
CA ILE A 160 -1.56 -6.34 -5.51
C ILE A 160 -2.47 -7.15 -4.60
N ILE A 161 -3.13 -6.51 -3.64
CA ILE A 161 -4.10 -7.18 -2.77
C ILE A 161 -5.25 -7.76 -3.61
N ALA A 162 -5.81 -6.95 -4.50
CA ALA A 162 -6.88 -7.35 -5.38
C ALA A 162 -6.43 -8.43 -6.39
N ALA A 163 -5.24 -8.28 -6.98
CA ALA A 163 -4.66 -9.24 -7.93
C ALA A 163 -4.44 -10.61 -7.28
N THR A 164 -3.93 -10.64 -6.04
CA THR A 164 -3.74 -11.88 -5.27
C THR A 164 -5.08 -12.57 -5.01
N GLY A 165 -6.09 -11.83 -4.55
CA GLY A 165 -7.44 -12.37 -4.34
C GLY A 165 -8.08 -12.91 -5.63
N ASN A 166 -7.86 -12.23 -6.76
CA ASN A 166 -8.33 -12.68 -8.07
C ASN A 166 -7.61 -13.95 -8.54
N ALA A 167 -6.29 -14.03 -8.34
CA ALA A 167 -5.51 -15.21 -8.70
C ALA A 167 -5.94 -16.44 -7.89
N ILE A 168 -6.19 -16.29 -6.59
CA ILE A 168 -6.75 -17.36 -5.75
C ILE A 168 -8.12 -17.81 -6.28
N ALA A 169 -9.01 -16.84 -6.54
CA ALA A 169 -10.35 -17.15 -7.05
C ALA A 169 -10.31 -17.88 -8.39
N HIS A 170 -9.35 -17.53 -9.26
CA HIS A 170 -9.13 -18.21 -10.52
C HIS A 170 -8.60 -19.63 -10.31
N ALA A 171 -7.66 -19.84 -9.39
CA ALA A 171 -7.03 -21.14 -9.13
C ALA A 171 -8.00 -22.17 -8.56
N ILE A 172 -8.91 -21.78 -7.65
CA ILE A 172 -9.75 -22.73 -6.91
C ILE A 172 -11.27 -22.54 -7.14
N GLY A 173 -11.67 -21.58 -7.98
CA GLY A 173 -13.08 -21.31 -8.25
C GLY A 173 -13.86 -20.72 -7.07
N LYS A 174 -13.19 -20.25 -6.03
CA LYS A 174 -13.81 -19.68 -4.82
C LYS A 174 -13.29 -18.28 -4.55
N ARG A 175 -14.17 -17.32 -4.32
CA ARG A 175 -13.81 -15.94 -3.99
C ARG A 175 -13.91 -15.68 -2.49
N PHE A 176 -12.91 -14.97 -1.95
CA PHE A 176 -12.86 -14.54 -0.56
C PHE A 176 -13.17 -13.06 -0.46
N TYR A 177 -13.92 -12.68 0.56
CA TYR A 177 -14.33 -11.30 0.87
C TYR A 177 -13.76 -10.81 2.21
N GLN A 178 -13.00 -11.67 2.88
CA GLN A 178 -12.34 -11.37 4.14
C GLN A 178 -10.87 -11.74 4.06
N LEU A 179 -10.00 -10.79 4.35
CA LEU A 179 -8.55 -10.97 4.39
C LEU A 179 -8.09 -11.17 5.85
N PRO A 180 -6.89 -11.74 6.03
CA PRO A 180 -6.07 -12.46 5.05
C PRO A 180 -6.73 -13.77 4.59
N VAL A 181 -6.37 -14.24 3.38
CA VAL A 181 -6.80 -15.55 2.88
C VAL A 181 -5.82 -16.61 3.41
N THR A 182 -6.10 -17.14 4.56
CA THR A 182 -5.24 -18.14 5.22
C THR A 182 -5.44 -19.55 4.65
N PRO A 183 -4.46 -20.46 4.84
CA PRO A 183 -4.60 -21.86 4.46
C PRO A 183 -5.87 -22.53 5.03
N GLU A 184 -6.26 -22.20 6.26
CA GLU A 184 -7.47 -22.71 6.90
C GLU A 184 -8.72 -22.27 6.17
N LYS A 185 -8.77 -20.98 5.78
CA LYS A 185 -9.90 -20.44 5.00
C LYS A 185 -10.03 -21.15 3.63
N ILE A 186 -8.90 -21.46 2.98
CA ILE A 186 -8.90 -22.20 1.70
C ILE A 186 -9.41 -23.62 1.90
N ARG A 187 -8.85 -24.38 2.86
CA ARG A 187 -9.32 -25.74 3.14
C ARG A 187 -10.81 -25.79 3.47
N LYS A 188 -11.29 -24.87 4.30
CA LYS A 188 -12.70 -24.74 4.62
C LYS A 188 -13.57 -24.46 3.38
N ALA A 189 -13.11 -23.61 2.48
CA ALA A 189 -13.84 -23.29 1.24
C ALA A 189 -13.89 -24.45 0.25
N LEU A 190 -12.87 -25.33 0.29
CA LEU A 190 -12.81 -26.55 -0.52
C LEU A 190 -13.51 -27.77 0.14
N ALA A 191 -14.05 -27.59 1.36
CA ALA A 191 -14.68 -28.65 2.16
C ALA A 191 -13.76 -29.85 2.45
N LEU A 192 -12.48 -29.57 2.72
CA LEU A 192 -11.44 -30.54 3.07
C LEU A 192 -11.14 -30.53 4.59
#